data_c26e67f752ed974e9f63db8b24d74be3
#
_entry.id   c26e67f752ed974e9f63db8b24d74be3
#
_cell.length_a   1.000
_cell.length_b   1.000
_cell.length_c   1.000
_cell.angle_alpha   90.00
_cell.angle_beta   90.00
_cell.angle_gamma   90.00
#
_symmetry.space_group_name_H-M   'P 1'
#
loop_
_entity.id
_entity.type
_entity.pdbx_description
1 polymer ?
#
loop_
_entity_poly.entity_id
_entity_poly.type
_entity_poly.pdbx_seq_one_letter_code
_entity_poly.pdbx_strand_id
1 'polypeptide(L)'
;MNRALAIEFSRVTEAAALAAYTWLGRGNKNAAVDPIDGTRMTAMGQSNAISVLAAGGKRTFLKAPDMYMEKLVVGPEVKGMIDLSLPIEQNLRRVASRLGKSLSDLTVMVLAKPRHDEVIKQMHNLGIRVMAIPDGDVAASVLCCLPDAELDMVYGIGGAPEGVAAAAAIRALGGDMQARLIPRNEVKGDTEENRKIAAEEVQRCEALGVKVNEILKLEDLVRDDNLVFAATGITHGELLKGISRRGNLATTETLLIRGKSRTIRKIQSIHYLDRKDSEIYEILRN
;
A
#
# COMPACT_ATOMS: atom_id res chain seq x y z
N MET A 1 -4.48 18.24 12.68
CA MET A 1 -3.50 17.24 13.15
C MET A 1 -2.12 17.77 12.83
N ASN A 2 -1.23 17.90 13.81
CA ASN A 2 0.05 18.56 13.64
C ASN A 2 1.00 17.69 12.77
N ARG A 3 1.66 18.31 11.77
CA ARG A 3 2.65 17.68 10.87
C ARG A 3 3.78 17.00 11.66
N ALA A 4 4.12 17.54 12.82
CA ALA A 4 5.09 16.98 13.76
C ALA A 4 4.66 15.63 14.34
N LEU A 5 3.39 15.45 14.68
CA LEU A 5 2.83 14.16 15.14
C LEU A 5 2.96 13.08 14.07
N ALA A 6 2.67 13.39 12.80
CA ALA A 6 2.80 12.46 11.69
C ALA A 6 4.26 12.02 11.49
N ILE A 7 5.22 12.94 11.60
CA ILE A 7 6.66 12.66 11.50
C ILE A 7 7.14 11.79 12.67
N GLU A 8 6.65 12.05 13.90
CA GLU A 8 7.05 11.28 15.07
C GLU A 8 6.48 9.86 15.05
N PHE A 9 5.25 9.68 14.56
CA PHE A 9 4.67 8.36 14.39
C PHE A 9 5.29 7.58 13.22
N SER A 10 5.80 8.25 12.21
CA SER A 10 6.71 7.68 11.22
C SER A 10 7.96 7.09 11.91
N ARG A 11 8.55 7.80 12.88
CA ARG A 11 9.66 7.28 13.71
C ARG A 11 9.29 6.12 14.63
N VAL A 12 8.04 6.06 15.12
CA VAL A 12 7.55 4.88 15.87
C VAL A 12 7.38 3.67 14.95
N THR A 13 6.95 3.89 13.72
CA THR A 13 6.93 2.86 12.67
C THR A 13 8.35 2.48 12.29
N GLU A 14 9.26 3.44 12.19
CA GLU A 14 10.71 3.22 12.03
C GLU A 14 11.32 2.43 13.22
N ALA A 15 10.93 2.72 14.46
CA ALA A 15 11.39 2.01 15.64
C ALA A 15 10.82 0.59 15.71
N ALA A 16 9.56 0.38 15.36
CA ALA A 16 8.96 -0.95 15.21
C ALA A 16 9.64 -1.74 14.08
N ALA A 17 10.02 -1.04 13.01
CA ALA A 17 10.79 -1.59 11.91
C ALA A 17 12.23 -1.86 12.28
N LEU A 18 12.87 -0.99 13.04
CA LEU A 18 14.23 -1.20 13.55
C LEU A 18 14.26 -2.37 14.55
N ALA A 19 13.23 -2.54 15.38
CA ALA A 19 13.06 -3.69 16.22
C ALA A 19 12.80 -4.97 15.41
N ALA A 20 11.97 -4.93 14.39
CA ALA A 20 11.80 -6.01 13.43
C ALA A 20 13.09 -6.25 12.61
N TYR A 21 13.82 -5.19 12.31
CA TYR A 21 15.10 -5.21 11.62
C TYR A 21 16.21 -5.85 12.47
N THR A 22 16.29 -5.56 13.76
CA THR A 22 17.19 -6.23 14.70
C THR A 22 16.81 -7.69 14.92
N TRP A 23 15.51 -8.01 14.88
CA TRP A 23 15.00 -9.35 15.04
C TRP A 23 15.24 -10.25 13.81
N LEU A 24 15.28 -9.68 12.59
CA LEU A 24 15.65 -10.39 11.36
C LEU A 24 17.13 -10.80 11.28
N GLY A 25 17.95 -10.45 12.31
CA GLY A 25 19.37 -10.80 12.42
C GLY A 25 20.30 -9.80 11.71
N ARG A 26 21.59 -9.86 12.03
CA ARG A 26 22.63 -9.02 11.40
C ARG A 26 22.90 -9.48 9.97
N GLY A 27 22.56 -8.68 8.97
CA GLY A 27 22.80 -8.96 7.56
C GLY A 27 22.34 -7.81 6.66
N ASN A 28 22.76 -7.86 5.39
CA ASN A 28 22.29 -6.91 4.36
C ASN A 28 20.77 -7.03 4.18
N LYS A 29 20.04 -5.98 4.50
CA LYS A 29 18.57 -5.93 4.49
C LYS A 29 18.08 -4.83 3.57
N ASN A 30 16.85 -4.94 3.08
CA ASN A 30 16.14 -3.91 2.31
C ASN A 30 14.89 -3.52 3.07
N ALA A 31 14.55 -2.25 3.02
CA ALA A 31 13.28 -1.73 3.51
C ALA A 31 12.58 -0.93 2.40
N ALA A 32 11.27 -1.04 2.35
CA ALA A 32 10.38 -0.15 1.61
C ALA A 32 9.57 0.63 2.64
N VAL A 33 9.60 1.94 2.56
CA VAL A 33 8.98 2.83 3.55
C VAL A 33 8.14 3.85 2.82
N ASP A 34 6.90 4.03 3.26
CA ASP A 34 6.10 5.21 2.98
C ASP A 34 5.68 5.82 4.32
N PRO A 35 6.30 6.93 4.73
CA PRO A 35 6.00 7.58 6.00
C PRO A 35 4.55 8.03 6.14
N ILE A 36 3.88 8.37 5.03
CA ILE A 36 2.49 8.85 5.03
C ILE A 36 1.82 8.41 3.73
N ASP A 37 1.34 7.16 3.68
CA ASP A 37 0.37 6.74 2.65
C ASP A 37 -0.94 7.48 2.89
N GLY A 38 -1.37 8.26 1.89
CA GLY A 38 -2.49 9.17 2.03
C GLY A 38 -2.11 10.56 2.57
N THR A 39 -1.06 11.17 2.05
CA THR A 39 -0.60 12.52 2.43
C THR A 39 -1.72 13.56 2.34
N ARG A 40 -2.52 13.52 1.26
CA ARG A 40 -3.68 14.42 1.09
C ARG A 40 -4.76 14.13 2.13
N MET A 41 -5.02 12.87 2.43
CA MET A 41 -5.99 12.46 3.46
C MET A 41 -5.59 12.99 4.83
N THR A 42 -4.30 12.86 5.17
CA THR A 42 -3.74 13.43 6.41
C THR A 42 -3.91 14.95 6.47
N ALA A 43 -3.60 15.66 5.38
CA ALA A 43 -3.71 17.13 5.32
C ALA A 43 -5.16 17.62 5.44
N MET A 44 -6.12 16.84 4.94
CA MET A 44 -7.55 17.18 4.93
C MET A 44 -8.33 16.56 6.10
N GLY A 45 -7.67 15.84 7.01
CA GLY A 45 -8.33 15.13 8.12
C GLY A 45 -9.25 13.99 7.67
N GLN A 46 -9.01 13.42 6.48
CA GLN A 46 -9.77 12.29 5.96
C GLN A 46 -9.28 10.96 6.54
N SER A 47 -10.15 9.94 6.49
CA SER A 47 -9.88 8.61 7.05
C SER A 47 -8.86 7.81 6.24
N ASN A 48 -8.31 6.75 6.84
CA ASN A 48 -7.48 5.71 6.22
C ASN A 48 -6.03 6.11 5.88
N ALA A 49 -5.51 7.25 6.37
CA ALA A 49 -4.08 7.53 6.25
C ALA A 49 -3.27 6.67 7.22
N ILE A 50 -2.21 6.04 6.71
CA ILE A 50 -1.33 5.15 7.47
C ILE A 50 0.14 5.47 7.22
N SER A 51 1.01 5.11 8.15
CA SER A 51 2.46 5.04 7.95
C SER A 51 2.85 3.59 7.75
N VAL A 52 3.60 3.28 6.69
CA VAL A 52 3.93 1.90 6.36
C VAL A 52 5.42 1.67 6.23
N LEU A 53 5.81 0.45 6.58
CA LEU A 53 7.16 -0.07 6.40
C LEU A 53 7.12 -1.56 6.11
N ALA A 54 7.89 -1.98 5.10
CA ALA A 54 8.21 -3.37 4.87
C ALA A 54 9.72 -3.59 4.98
N ALA A 55 10.14 -4.62 5.72
CA ALA A 55 11.54 -4.99 5.88
C ALA A 55 11.75 -6.46 5.51
N GLY A 56 12.84 -6.76 4.80
CA GLY A 56 13.19 -8.10 4.36
C GLY A 56 14.70 -8.28 4.18
N GLY A 57 15.11 -9.45 3.73
CA GLY A 57 16.49 -9.75 3.35
C GLY A 57 16.97 -8.93 2.16
N LYS A 58 18.25 -9.04 1.83
CA LYS A 58 18.81 -8.42 0.63
C LYS A 58 18.05 -8.94 -0.61
N ARG A 59 17.66 -8.02 -1.50
CA ARG A 59 16.96 -8.30 -2.76
C ARG A 59 15.53 -8.87 -2.57
N THR A 60 14.95 -8.80 -1.39
CA THR A 60 13.54 -9.22 -1.18
C THR A 60 12.59 -8.36 -2.01
N PHE A 61 12.79 -7.06 -2.04
CA PHE A 61 11.89 -6.12 -2.72
C PHE A 61 12.46 -5.68 -4.07
N LEU A 62 11.56 -5.51 -5.03
CA LEU A 62 11.87 -4.83 -6.29
C LEU A 62 12.37 -3.41 -5.98
N LYS A 63 13.45 -3.01 -6.60
CA LYS A 63 13.89 -1.62 -6.59
C LYS A 63 13.14 -0.88 -7.71
N ALA A 64 11.96 -0.36 -7.38
CA ALA A 64 11.21 0.47 -8.30
C ALA A 64 11.67 1.93 -8.19
N PRO A 65 11.87 2.65 -9.30
CA PRO A 65 12.05 4.09 -9.27
C PRO A 65 10.73 4.78 -8.86
N ASP A 66 10.81 6.05 -8.45
CA ASP A 66 9.65 6.89 -8.22
C ASP A 66 8.99 7.20 -9.57
N MET A 67 7.93 6.43 -9.88
CA MET A 67 7.13 6.51 -11.10
C MET A 67 5.74 5.89 -10.88
N TYR A 68 4.89 5.90 -11.89
CA TYR A 68 3.57 5.27 -11.80
C TYR A 68 3.63 3.75 -11.94
N MET A 69 2.72 3.10 -11.21
CA MET A 69 2.49 1.66 -11.27
C MET A 69 0.98 1.40 -11.34
N GLU A 70 0.55 0.71 -12.37
CA GLU A 70 -0.76 0.08 -12.44
C GLU A 70 -0.76 -1.16 -11.58
N LYS A 71 -1.84 -1.39 -10.82
CA LYS A 71 -1.94 -2.46 -9.82
C LYS A 71 -3.31 -3.11 -9.88
N LEU A 72 -3.32 -4.43 -9.83
CA LEU A 72 -4.50 -5.25 -9.65
C LEU A 72 -4.24 -6.20 -8.49
N VAL A 73 -5.06 -6.13 -7.43
CA VAL A 73 -4.86 -6.86 -6.17
C VAL A 73 -6.11 -7.64 -5.82
N VAL A 74 -5.93 -8.84 -5.31
CA VAL A 74 -7.01 -9.71 -4.81
C VAL A 74 -6.57 -10.49 -3.57
N GLY A 75 -7.56 -10.89 -2.77
CA GLY A 75 -7.35 -11.70 -1.58
C GLY A 75 -6.93 -13.14 -1.87
N PRO A 76 -6.57 -13.91 -0.81
CA PRO A 76 -6.08 -15.29 -0.94
C PRO A 76 -7.03 -16.25 -1.65
N GLU A 77 -8.34 -16.06 -1.50
CA GLU A 77 -9.37 -16.96 -2.06
C GLU A 77 -9.40 -16.94 -3.59
N VAL A 78 -9.00 -15.83 -4.20
CA VAL A 78 -8.98 -15.61 -5.64
C VAL A 78 -7.58 -15.51 -6.24
N LYS A 79 -6.59 -15.98 -5.49
CA LYS A 79 -5.20 -16.03 -5.95
C LYS A 79 -5.07 -16.81 -7.28
N GLY A 80 -4.32 -16.24 -8.23
CA GLY A 80 -4.10 -16.81 -9.56
C GLY A 80 -5.26 -16.56 -10.54
N MET A 81 -6.30 -15.83 -10.15
CA MET A 81 -7.44 -15.53 -11.01
C MET A 81 -7.30 -14.24 -11.83
N ILE A 82 -6.37 -13.38 -11.47
CA ILE A 82 -6.17 -12.09 -12.13
C ILE A 82 -5.15 -12.17 -13.26
N ASP A 83 -5.35 -11.32 -14.26
CA ASP A 83 -4.43 -11.14 -15.38
C ASP A 83 -4.53 -9.69 -15.88
N LEU A 84 -3.50 -8.90 -15.61
CA LEU A 84 -3.48 -7.47 -15.95
C LEU A 84 -3.44 -7.20 -17.47
N SER A 85 -3.14 -8.22 -18.29
CA SER A 85 -3.24 -8.13 -19.75
C SER A 85 -4.67 -8.16 -20.29
N LEU A 86 -5.61 -8.63 -19.47
CA LEU A 86 -7.01 -8.75 -19.86
C LEU A 86 -7.80 -7.48 -19.50
N PRO A 87 -8.87 -7.17 -20.23
CA PRO A 87 -9.81 -6.13 -19.85
C PRO A 87 -10.32 -6.33 -18.42
N ILE A 88 -10.58 -5.22 -17.71
CA ILE A 88 -11.03 -5.25 -16.31
C ILE A 88 -12.29 -6.10 -16.11
N GLU A 89 -13.24 -6.06 -17.05
CA GLU A 89 -14.46 -6.87 -17.02
C GLU A 89 -14.15 -8.37 -16.92
N GLN A 90 -13.16 -8.85 -17.68
CA GLN A 90 -12.80 -10.26 -17.66
C GLN A 90 -12.20 -10.67 -16.31
N ASN A 91 -11.38 -9.81 -15.71
CA ASN A 91 -10.86 -10.02 -14.36
C ASN A 91 -11.99 -10.09 -13.34
N LEU A 92 -12.95 -9.15 -13.39
CA LEU A 92 -14.11 -9.11 -12.51
C LEU A 92 -14.97 -10.38 -12.62
N ARG A 93 -15.23 -10.86 -13.84
CA ARG A 93 -15.98 -12.12 -14.07
C ARG A 93 -15.26 -13.34 -13.51
N ARG A 94 -13.92 -13.41 -13.64
CA ARG A 94 -13.10 -14.50 -13.09
C ARG A 94 -13.13 -14.49 -11.56
N VAL A 95 -12.99 -13.30 -10.95
CA VAL A 95 -13.06 -13.11 -9.49
C VAL A 95 -14.45 -13.48 -8.97
N ALA A 96 -15.52 -12.95 -9.58
CA ALA A 96 -16.91 -13.27 -9.21
C ALA A 96 -17.18 -14.79 -9.27
N SER A 97 -16.81 -15.42 -10.39
CA SER A 97 -16.96 -16.87 -10.58
C SER A 97 -16.24 -17.68 -9.49
N ARG A 98 -15.01 -17.28 -9.14
CA ARG A 98 -14.21 -17.97 -8.12
C ARG A 98 -14.80 -17.83 -6.72
N LEU A 99 -15.39 -16.66 -6.42
CA LEU A 99 -16.03 -16.37 -5.13
C LEU A 99 -17.47 -16.88 -5.05
N GLY A 100 -18.06 -17.35 -6.15
CA GLY A 100 -19.47 -17.73 -6.21
C GLY A 100 -20.41 -16.53 -6.04
N LYS A 101 -19.95 -15.31 -6.41
CA LYS A 101 -20.71 -14.07 -6.34
C LYS A 101 -21.27 -13.68 -7.71
N SER A 102 -22.37 -12.92 -7.72
CA SER A 102 -22.77 -12.16 -8.90
C SER A 102 -21.84 -10.95 -9.07
N LEU A 103 -21.79 -10.33 -10.26
CA LEU A 103 -21.03 -9.11 -10.46
C LEU A 103 -21.49 -7.98 -9.55
N SER A 104 -22.80 -7.88 -9.29
CA SER A 104 -23.39 -6.86 -8.41
C SER A 104 -23.05 -7.02 -6.93
N ASP A 105 -22.58 -8.20 -6.53
CA ASP A 105 -22.16 -8.49 -5.15
C ASP A 105 -20.65 -8.24 -4.94
N LEU A 106 -19.91 -7.95 -6.03
CA LEU A 106 -18.51 -7.59 -5.90
C LEU A 106 -18.35 -6.17 -5.37
N THR A 107 -17.39 -5.99 -4.49
CA THR A 107 -16.91 -4.68 -4.03
C THR A 107 -15.48 -4.47 -4.52
N VAL A 108 -15.26 -3.40 -5.29
CA VAL A 108 -13.95 -3.06 -5.86
C VAL A 108 -13.53 -1.67 -5.40
N MET A 109 -12.34 -1.56 -4.85
CA MET A 109 -11.77 -0.26 -4.48
C MET A 109 -10.89 0.28 -5.61
N VAL A 110 -11.09 1.56 -5.95
CA VAL A 110 -10.38 2.25 -7.03
C VAL A 110 -9.96 3.65 -6.57
N LEU A 111 -8.78 4.12 -6.99
CA LEU A 111 -8.36 5.49 -6.72
C LEU A 111 -9.23 6.49 -7.49
N ALA A 112 -9.84 7.45 -6.79
CA ALA A 112 -10.65 8.54 -7.35
C ALA A 112 -9.76 9.60 -8.04
N LYS A 113 -9.21 9.25 -9.18
CA LYS A 113 -8.38 10.12 -10.01
C LYS A 113 -8.95 10.15 -11.44
N PRO A 114 -8.87 11.26 -12.18
CA PRO A 114 -9.44 11.35 -13.55
C PRO A 114 -9.01 10.22 -14.49
N ARG A 115 -7.81 9.70 -14.35
CA ARG A 115 -7.31 8.55 -15.11
C ARG A 115 -8.07 7.24 -14.87
N HIS A 116 -8.92 7.17 -13.86
CA HIS A 116 -9.73 5.99 -13.54
C HIS A 116 -11.23 6.19 -13.86
N ASP A 117 -11.66 7.38 -14.30
CA ASP A 117 -13.08 7.69 -14.51
C ASP A 117 -13.74 6.69 -15.46
N GLU A 118 -13.04 6.32 -16.56
CA GLU A 118 -13.58 5.39 -17.55
C GLU A 118 -13.69 3.95 -16.98
N VAL A 119 -12.69 3.47 -16.24
CA VAL A 119 -12.76 2.14 -15.63
C VAL A 119 -13.81 2.07 -14.52
N ILE A 120 -13.97 3.14 -13.75
CA ILE A 120 -15.04 3.25 -12.75
C ILE A 120 -16.42 3.19 -13.43
N LYS A 121 -16.60 3.92 -14.53
CA LYS A 121 -17.83 3.88 -15.31
C LYS A 121 -18.12 2.49 -15.88
N GLN A 122 -17.11 1.80 -16.41
CA GLN A 122 -17.23 0.40 -16.87
C GLN A 122 -17.70 -0.52 -15.72
N MET A 123 -17.11 -0.40 -14.54
CA MET A 123 -17.52 -1.18 -13.36
C MET A 123 -18.97 -0.89 -12.94
N HIS A 124 -19.37 0.39 -12.92
CA HIS A 124 -20.76 0.76 -12.61
C HIS A 124 -21.76 0.18 -13.64
N ASN A 125 -21.41 0.19 -14.93
CA ASN A 125 -22.25 -0.40 -15.98
C ASN A 125 -22.42 -1.92 -15.82
N LEU A 126 -21.46 -2.60 -15.16
CA LEU A 126 -21.54 -4.01 -14.82
C LEU A 126 -22.28 -4.27 -13.50
N GLY A 127 -22.74 -3.23 -12.82
CA GLY A 127 -23.41 -3.32 -11.52
C GLY A 127 -22.47 -3.49 -10.32
N ILE A 128 -21.15 -3.35 -10.50
CA ILE A 128 -20.13 -3.51 -9.45
C ILE A 128 -20.29 -2.39 -8.40
N ARG A 129 -20.15 -2.73 -7.13
CA ARG A 129 -20.02 -1.75 -6.04
C ARG A 129 -18.60 -1.18 -6.05
N VAL A 130 -18.44 0.06 -6.51
CA VAL A 130 -17.16 0.74 -6.56
C VAL A 130 -16.98 1.63 -5.34
N MET A 131 -15.89 1.42 -4.59
CA MET A 131 -15.44 2.29 -3.51
C MET A 131 -14.31 3.18 -4.06
N ALA A 132 -14.64 4.40 -4.44
CA ALA A 132 -13.67 5.36 -4.99
C ALA A 132 -13.00 6.13 -3.84
N ILE A 133 -11.69 5.89 -3.62
CA ILE A 133 -10.90 6.53 -2.57
C ILE A 133 -9.97 7.60 -3.13
N PRO A 134 -9.78 8.73 -2.43
CA PRO A 134 -8.96 9.83 -2.93
C PRO A 134 -7.47 9.49 -2.99
N ASP A 135 -6.99 8.62 -2.10
CA ASP A 135 -5.58 8.22 -1.91
C ASP A 135 -5.50 7.00 -0.98
N GLY A 136 -4.30 6.46 -0.67
CA GLY A 136 -4.14 5.40 0.34
C GLY A 136 -4.39 4.00 -0.19
N ASP A 137 -3.85 3.66 -1.36
CA ASP A 137 -4.05 2.35 -1.99
C ASP A 137 -3.28 1.20 -1.30
N VAL A 138 -2.31 1.52 -0.43
CA VAL A 138 -1.65 0.50 0.41
C VAL A 138 -2.64 -0.04 1.45
N ALA A 139 -3.35 0.84 2.17
CA ALA A 139 -4.37 0.43 3.14
C ALA A 139 -5.47 -0.43 2.48
N ALA A 140 -5.96 0.00 1.31
CA ALA A 140 -6.93 -0.74 0.51
C ALA A 140 -6.44 -2.14 0.14
N SER A 141 -5.19 -2.25 -0.31
CA SER A 141 -4.57 -3.51 -0.71
C SER A 141 -4.43 -4.49 0.47
N VAL A 142 -4.10 -3.97 1.64
CA VAL A 142 -4.05 -4.78 2.88
C VAL A 142 -5.44 -5.26 3.27
N LEU A 143 -6.44 -4.37 3.29
CA LEU A 143 -7.84 -4.70 3.60
C LEU A 143 -8.37 -5.82 2.70
N CYS A 144 -8.10 -5.76 1.39
CA CYS A 144 -8.51 -6.78 0.42
C CYS A 144 -7.96 -8.19 0.72
N CYS A 145 -6.85 -8.29 1.45
CA CYS A 145 -6.19 -9.56 1.76
C CYS A 145 -6.42 -10.06 3.19
N LEU A 146 -7.14 -9.32 4.04
CA LEU A 146 -7.47 -9.77 5.39
C LEU A 146 -8.55 -10.87 5.37
N PRO A 147 -8.59 -11.77 6.39
CA PRO A 147 -9.54 -12.88 6.43
C PRO A 147 -11.01 -12.48 6.36
N ASP A 148 -11.37 -11.31 6.94
CA ASP A 148 -12.74 -10.81 7.00
C ASP A 148 -12.96 -9.67 5.98
N ALA A 149 -12.29 -9.74 4.81
CA ALA A 149 -12.34 -8.68 3.80
C ALA A 149 -13.75 -8.57 3.19
N GLU A 150 -14.33 -7.37 3.26
CA GLU A 150 -15.55 -7.01 2.50
C GLU A 150 -15.21 -6.53 1.07
N LEU A 151 -13.94 -6.47 0.76
CA LEU A 151 -13.36 -5.97 -0.47
C LEU A 151 -12.82 -7.13 -1.30
N ASP A 152 -13.31 -7.28 -2.53
CA ASP A 152 -12.96 -8.41 -3.40
C ASP A 152 -11.76 -8.12 -4.31
N MET A 153 -11.55 -6.85 -4.67
CA MET A 153 -10.47 -6.45 -5.56
C MET A 153 -10.08 -4.99 -5.34
N VAL A 154 -8.81 -4.68 -5.57
CA VAL A 154 -8.29 -3.31 -5.69
C VAL A 154 -7.71 -3.12 -7.08
N TYR A 155 -8.07 -2.01 -7.73
CA TYR A 155 -7.47 -1.58 -8.99
C TYR A 155 -7.06 -0.13 -8.92
N GLY A 156 -5.90 0.19 -9.47
CA GLY A 156 -5.51 1.59 -9.60
C GLY A 156 -4.12 1.79 -10.18
N ILE A 157 -3.88 3.02 -10.61
CA ILE A 157 -2.57 3.52 -11.02
C ILE A 157 -2.13 4.52 -9.94
N GLY A 158 -1.11 4.17 -9.18
CA GLY A 158 -0.53 4.96 -8.09
C GLY A 158 0.99 4.97 -8.16
N GLY A 159 1.68 5.27 -7.06
CA GLY A 159 3.14 5.24 -7.00
C GLY A 159 3.69 3.81 -6.98
N ALA A 160 4.85 3.61 -7.60
CA ALA A 160 5.53 2.31 -7.60
C ALA A 160 6.15 1.96 -6.25
N PRO A 161 6.75 2.88 -5.48
CA PRO A 161 7.24 2.59 -4.13
C PRO A 161 6.14 2.07 -3.20
N GLU A 162 4.97 2.71 -3.21
CA GLU A 162 3.78 2.29 -2.44
C GLU A 162 3.29 0.92 -2.91
N GLY A 163 3.33 0.67 -4.23
CA GLY A 163 2.99 -0.63 -4.81
C GLY A 163 3.89 -1.76 -4.31
N VAL A 164 5.19 -1.52 -4.16
CA VAL A 164 6.14 -2.51 -3.60
C VAL A 164 5.89 -2.73 -2.11
N ALA A 165 5.58 -1.67 -1.35
CA ALA A 165 5.22 -1.80 0.06
C ALA A 165 3.92 -2.60 0.24
N ALA A 166 2.89 -2.33 -0.59
CA ALA A 166 1.65 -3.10 -0.61
C ALA A 166 1.90 -4.58 -0.97
N ALA A 167 2.73 -4.85 -1.99
CA ALA A 167 3.08 -6.20 -2.41
C ALA A 167 3.69 -7.03 -1.26
N ALA A 168 4.46 -6.41 -0.36
CA ALA A 168 5.00 -7.09 0.82
C ALA A 168 3.90 -7.58 1.76
N ALA A 169 2.89 -6.74 2.03
CA ALA A 169 1.74 -7.14 2.84
C ALA A 169 0.91 -8.22 2.14
N ILE A 170 0.59 -8.03 0.86
CA ILE A 170 -0.19 -8.97 0.04
C ILE A 170 0.47 -10.35 0.04
N ARG A 171 1.79 -10.42 -0.20
CA ARG A 171 2.55 -11.67 -0.13
C ARG A 171 2.47 -12.31 1.24
N ALA A 172 2.67 -11.55 2.30
CA ALA A 172 2.62 -12.03 3.68
C ALA A 172 1.23 -12.55 4.07
N LEU A 173 0.17 -11.95 3.53
CA LEU A 173 -1.23 -12.35 3.72
C LEU A 173 -1.67 -13.51 2.82
N GLY A 174 -0.89 -13.83 1.78
CA GLY A 174 -1.21 -14.93 0.86
C GLY A 174 -2.10 -14.53 -0.33
N GLY A 175 -2.36 -13.24 -0.49
CA GLY A 175 -3.09 -12.69 -1.64
C GLY A 175 -2.32 -12.78 -2.97
N ASP A 176 -2.82 -12.10 -3.98
CA ASP A 176 -2.19 -11.99 -5.28
C ASP A 176 -2.19 -10.56 -5.81
N MET A 177 -1.17 -10.23 -6.57
CA MET A 177 -1.00 -8.93 -7.20
C MET A 177 -0.28 -9.07 -8.53
N GLN A 178 -0.80 -8.35 -9.52
CA GLN A 178 -0.06 -8.04 -10.73
C GLN A 178 0.10 -6.52 -10.86
N ALA A 179 1.24 -6.11 -11.37
CA ALA A 179 1.57 -4.71 -11.53
C ALA A 179 2.28 -4.44 -12.86
N ARG A 180 2.30 -3.17 -13.28
CA ARG A 180 3.01 -2.71 -14.47
C ARG A 180 3.50 -1.30 -14.23
N LEU A 181 4.79 -1.06 -14.46
CA LEU A 181 5.35 0.28 -14.41
C LEU A 181 4.93 1.07 -15.66
N ILE A 182 4.37 2.26 -15.47
CA ILE A 182 3.86 3.09 -16.55
C ILE A 182 4.56 4.45 -16.54
N PRO A 183 5.17 4.88 -17.66
CA PRO A 183 5.79 6.18 -17.76
C PRO A 183 4.80 7.34 -17.58
N ARG A 184 5.28 8.43 -17.02
CA ARG A 184 4.46 9.58 -16.62
C ARG A 184 3.60 10.16 -17.74
N ASN A 185 4.13 10.23 -18.98
CA ASN A 185 3.40 10.77 -20.12
C ASN A 185 2.16 9.94 -20.51
N GLU A 186 2.18 8.63 -20.25
CA GLU A 186 1.03 7.74 -20.46
C GLU A 186 -0.07 7.95 -19.40
N VAL A 187 0.29 8.42 -18.19
CA VAL A 187 -0.63 8.60 -17.07
C VAL A 187 -1.15 10.03 -16.94
N LYS A 188 -0.29 11.03 -17.19
CA LYS A 188 -0.57 12.45 -16.97
C LYS A 188 -0.84 13.24 -18.28
N GLY A 189 -0.79 12.57 -19.41
CA GLY A 189 -0.93 13.17 -20.73
C GLY A 189 0.40 13.48 -21.41
N ASP A 190 0.41 13.42 -22.73
CA ASP A 190 1.60 13.46 -23.58
C ASP A 190 2.06 14.91 -23.87
N THR A 191 2.49 15.61 -22.80
CA THR A 191 3.13 16.92 -22.88
C THR A 191 4.64 16.79 -23.00
N GLU A 192 5.34 17.83 -23.49
CA GLU A 192 6.80 17.84 -23.60
C GLU A 192 7.48 17.63 -22.23
N GLU A 193 6.96 18.28 -21.17
CA GLU A 193 7.44 18.11 -19.80
C GLU A 193 7.27 16.67 -19.32
N ASN A 194 6.09 16.07 -19.52
CA ASN A 194 5.83 14.70 -19.10
C ASN A 194 6.68 13.68 -19.88
N ARG A 195 6.95 13.92 -21.17
CA ARG A 195 7.84 13.09 -21.98
C ARG A 195 9.28 13.13 -21.47
N LYS A 196 9.76 14.31 -21.08
CA LYS A 196 11.10 14.46 -20.50
C LYS A 196 11.25 13.66 -19.20
N ILE A 197 10.28 13.80 -18.29
CA ILE A 197 10.26 13.04 -17.03
C ILE A 197 10.16 11.54 -17.32
N ALA A 198 9.29 11.12 -18.25
CA ALA A 198 9.14 9.72 -18.63
C ALA A 198 10.44 9.11 -19.19
N ALA A 199 11.22 9.87 -19.97
CA ALA A 199 12.53 9.41 -20.44
C ALA A 199 13.50 9.16 -19.29
N GLU A 200 13.51 10.02 -18.27
CA GLU A 200 14.32 9.84 -17.06
C GLU A 200 13.84 8.64 -16.22
N GLU A 201 12.52 8.40 -16.15
CA GLU A 201 11.94 7.23 -15.48
C GLU A 201 12.37 5.92 -16.18
N VAL A 202 12.27 5.87 -17.52
CA VAL A 202 12.71 4.72 -18.32
C VAL A 202 14.20 4.45 -18.13
N GLN A 203 15.04 5.48 -18.21
CA GLN A 203 16.50 5.33 -17.99
C GLN A 203 16.81 4.78 -16.59
N ARG A 204 16.09 5.23 -15.55
CA ARG A 204 16.24 4.70 -14.19
C ARG A 204 15.80 3.24 -14.10
N CYS A 205 14.73 2.85 -14.79
CA CYS A 205 14.28 1.46 -14.87
C CYS A 205 15.37 0.57 -15.51
N GLU A 206 15.93 0.99 -16.65
CA GLU A 206 17.00 0.28 -17.34
C GLU A 206 18.21 0.07 -16.44
N ALA A 207 18.65 1.13 -15.73
CA ALA A 207 19.78 1.06 -14.79
C ALA A 207 19.52 0.08 -13.62
N LEU A 208 18.25 -0.13 -13.23
CA LEU A 208 17.82 -1.06 -12.20
C LEU A 208 17.51 -2.46 -12.73
N GLY A 209 17.56 -2.67 -14.06
CA GLY A 209 17.20 -3.92 -14.73
C GLY A 209 15.70 -4.23 -14.64
N VAL A 210 14.86 -3.21 -14.57
CA VAL A 210 13.39 -3.32 -14.53
C VAL A 210 12.83 -2.75 -15.84
N LYS A 211 11.84 -3.41 -16.41
CA LYS A 211 11.23 -2.97 -17.65
C LYS A 211 9.90 -2.24 -17.41
N VAL A 212 9.66 -1.19 -18.19
CA VAL A 212 8.38 -0.50 -18.23
C VAL A 212 7.39 -1.26 -19.12
N ASN A 213 6.09 -1.09 -18.85
CA ASN A 213 5.00 -1.69 -19.61
C ASN A 213 4.98 -3.24 -19.65
N GLU A 214 5.87 -3.92 -18.92
CA GLU A 214 5.79 -5.37 -18.71
C GLU A 214 5.03 -5.70 -17.42
N ILE A 215 4.28 -6.81 -17.45
CA ILE A 215 3.54 -7.27 -16.28
C ILE A 215 4.51 -7.92 -15.30
N LEU A 216 4.51 -7.40 -14.09
CA LEU A 216 5.23 -7.91 -12.93
C LEU A 216 4.24 -8.69 -12.06
N LYS A 217 4.58 -9.92 -11.72
CA LYS A 217 3.83 -10.74 -10.76
C LYS A 217 4.27 -10.42 -9.33
N LEU A 218 3.51 -10.90 -8.37
CA LEU A 218 3.82 -10.70 -6.96
C LEU A 218 5.24 -11.19 -6.59
N GLU A 219 5.70 -12.27 -7.21
CA GLU A 219 7.05 -12.84 -7.01
C GLU A 219 8.17 -11.95 -7.57
N ASP A 220 7.87 -11.14 -8.59
CA ASP A 220 8.82 -10.17 -9.15
C ASP A 220 8.96 -8.95 -8.24
N LEU A 221 7.84 -8.54 -7.60
CA LEU A 221 7.79 -7.41 -6.68
C LEU A 221 8.42 -7.74 -5.32
N VAL A 222 8.13 -8.95 -4.81
CA VAL A 222 8.61 -9.44 -3.50
C VAL A 222 9.02 -10.90 -3.62
N ARG A 223 10.30 -11.19 -3.47
CA ARG A 223 10.92 -12.48 -3.82
C ARG A 223 11.03 -13.48 -2.67
N ASP A 224 10.81 -13.05 -1.42
CA ASP A 224 11.01 -13.89 -0.23
C ASP A 224 9.88 -13.67 0.78
N ASP A 225 9.45 -14.75 1.42
CA ASP A 225 8.47 -14.70 2.51
C ASP A 225 9.08 -14.29 3.85
N ASN A 226 10.43 -14.25 3.95
CA ASN A 226 11.12 -13.79 5.15
C ASN A 226 11.13 -12.27 5.27
N LEU A 227 9.97 -11.71 5.40
CA LEU A 227 9.71 -10.29 5.52
C LEU A 227 8.81 -9.95 6.71
N VAL A 228 8.83 -8.70 7.09
CA VAL A 228 7.89 -8.07 8.02
C VAL A 228 7.25 -6.88 7.33
N PHE A 229 5.94 -6.74 7.44
CA PHE A 229 5.21 -5.54 7.10
C PHE A 229 4.63 -4.94 8.38
N ALA A 230 4.74 -3.64 8.54
CA ALA A 230 4.14 -2.88 9.63
C ALA A 230 3.40 -1.66 9.07
N ALA A 231 2.21 -1.41 9.59
CA ALA A 231 1.43 -0.21 9.28
C ALA A 231 0.89 0.38 10.58
N THR A 232 0.97 1.70 10.74
CA THR A 232 0.42 2.41 11.91
C THR A 232 -0.61 3.43 11.44
N GLY A 233 -1.78 3.45 12.06
CA GLY A 233 -2.86 4.38 11.74
C GLY A 233 -2.47 5.83 12.06
N ILE A 234 -2.58 6.72 11.08
CA ILE A 234 -2.42 8.18 11.25
C ILE A 234 -3.78 8.82 11.49
N THR A 235 -4.73 8.59 10.59
CA THR A 235 -6.13 8.98 10.77
C THR A 235 -6.98 7.73 11.02
N HIS A 236 -8.16 7.91 11.65
CA HIS A 236 -9.07 6.77 11.84
C HIS A 236 -9.46 6.16 10.50
N GLY A 237 -9.47 4.82 10.42
CA GLY A 237 -9.81 4.10 9.22
C GLY A 237 -10.34 2.70 9.49
N GLU A 238 -10.72 2.02 8.42
CA GLU A 238 -11.22 0.64 8.46
C GLU A 238 -10.12 -0.34 8.85
N LEU A 239 -8.89 -0.11 8.36
CA LEU A 239 -7.76 -0.96 8.66
C LEU A 239 -7.28 -0.78 10.11
N LEU A 240 -7.05 0.48 10.53
CA LEU A 240 -6.43 0.84 11.80
C LEU A 240 -7.09 2.09 12.39
N LYS A 241 -7.18 2.11 13.72
CA LYS A 241 -7.50 3.34 14.44
C LYS A 241 -6.35 4.32 14.29
N GLY A 242 -6.68 5.57 14.00
CA GLY A 242 -5.72 6.65 13.96
C GLY A 242 -5.24 7.05 15.35
N ILE A 243 -4.33 8.00 15.37
CA ILE A 243 -3.76 8.59 16.58
C ILE A 243 -4.85 9.27 17.39
N SER A 244 -4.98 8.91 18.66
CA SER A 244 -5.86 9.59 19.61
C SER A 244 -5.02 10.19 20.74
N ARG A 245 -5.29 11.45 21.10
CA ARG A 245 -4.60 12.16 22.17
C ARG A 245 -5.59 12.64 23.24
N ARG A 246 -5.28 12.36 24.50
CA ARG A 246 -5.99 12.88 25.68
C ARG A 246 -5.00 13.39 26.71
N GLY A 247 -4.89 14.71 26.82
CA GLY A 247 -3.92 15.34 27.72
C GLY A 247 -2.50 14.89 27.40
N ASN A 248 -1.89 14.18 28.36
CA ASN A 248 -0.51 13.70 28.29
C ASN A 248 -0.39 12.25 27.75
N LEU A 249 -1.48 11.65 27.32
CA LEU A 249 -1.51 10.33 26.73
C LEU A 249 -1.80 10.39 25.24
N ALA A 250 -1.07 9.62 24.43
CA ALA A 250 -1.43 9.31 23.07
C ALA A 250 -1.58 7.79 22.88
N THR A 251 -2.48 7.39 22.01
CA THR A 251 -2.65 5.97 21.63
C THR A 251 -2.49 5.81 20.13
N THR A 252 -1.86 4.71 19.73
CA THR A 252 -1.70 4.30 18.33
C THR A 252 -2.12 2.85 18.16
N GLU A 253 -2.57 2.51 16.96
CA GLU A 253 -2.81 1.12 16.56
C GLU A 253 -1.89 0.75 15.40
N THR A 254 -1.20 -0.38 15.52
CA THR A 254 -0.25 -0.89 14.52
C THR A 254 -0.64 -2.29 14.09
N LEU A 255 -0.70 -2.52 12.78
CA LEU A 255 -0.75 -3.83 12.17
C LEU A 255 0.68 -4.32 11.92
N LEU A 256 1.02 -5.51 12.41
CA LEU A 256 2.29 -6.16 12.18
C LEU A 256 2.05 -7.53 11.54
N ILE A 257 2.60 -7.75 10.35
CA ILE A 257 2.46 -8.99 9.61
C ILE A 257 3.85 -9.61 9.41
N ARG A 258 3.99 -10.87 9.82
CA ARG A 258 5.21 -11.64 9.60
C ARG A 258 5.00 -12.64 8.48
N GLY A 259 5.66 -12.44 7.33
CA GLY A 259 5.45 -13.25 6.13
C GLY A 259 5.78 -14.73 6.33
N LYS A 260 6.94 -15.07 6.92
CA LYS A 260 7.37 -16.46 7.12
C LYS A 260 6.42 -17.28 8.00
N SER A 261 5.85 -16.68 9.05
CA SER A 261 4.93 -17.36 9.95
C SER A 261 3.46 -17.14 9.65
N ARG A 262 3.15 -16.32 8.64
CA ARG A 262 1.77 -15.94 8.27
C ARG A 262 0.97 -15.40 9.46
N THR A 263 1.65 -14.66 10.35
CA THR A 263 1.05 -14.18 11.59
C THR A 263 0.72 -12.70 11.48
N ILE A 264 -0.53 -12.36 11.79
CA ILE A 264 -1.06 -11.01 11.84
C ILE A 264 -1.21 -10.60 13.31
N ARG A 265 -0.76 -9.40 13.66
CA ARG A 265 -0.93 -8.82 14.99
C ARG A 265 -1.48 -7.40 14.85
N LYS A 266 -2.52 -7.09 15.64
CA LYS A 266 -2.93 -5.70 15.89
C LYS A 266 -2.41 -5.32 17.28
N ILE A 267 -1.61 -4.26 17.36
CA ILE A 267 -0.93 -3.80 18.57
C ILE A 267 -1.46 -2.42 18.91
N GLN A 268 -2.10 -2.29 20.04
CA GLN A 268 -2.44 -0.99 20.61
C GLN A 268 -1.33 -0.53 21.54
N SER A 269 -0.80 0.67 21.30
CA SER A 269 0.26 1.26 22.12
C SER A 269 -0.25 2.50 22.84
N ILE A 270 0.17 2.66 24.10
CA ILE A 270 -0.10 3.83 24.94
C ILE A 270 1.21 4.57 25.16
N HIS A 271 1.24 5.82 24.82
CA HIS A 271 2.41 6.69 24.90
C HIS A 271 2.19 7.73 26.00
N TYR A 272 3.06 7.74 27.01
CA TYR A 272 3.13 8.81 28.01
C TYR A 272 4.04 9.91 27.44
N LEU A 273 3.45 11.03 27.02
CA LEU A 273 4.16 12.06 26.29
C LEU A 273 5.20 12.78 27.15
N ASP A 274 4.90 12.97 28.46
CA ASP A 274 5.81 13.57 29.45
C ASP A 274 7.02 12.71 29.80
N ARG A 275 6.99 11.43 29.43
CA ARG A 275 8.09 10.49 29.68
C ARG A 275 8.95 10.24 28.44
N LYS A 276 8.71 10.98 27.37
CA LYS A 276 9.51 10.94 26.15
C LYS A 276 10.75 11.81 26.33
N ASP A 277 11.81 11.51 25.56
CA ASP A 277 12.99 12.35 25.50
C ASP A 277 12.62 13.79 25.10
N SER A 278 13.39 14.76 25.60
CA SER A 278 13.07 16.20 25.43
C SER A 278 12.91 16.60 23.96
N GLU A 279 13.71 16.06 23.06
CA GLU A 279 13.60 16.32 21.61
C GLU A 279 12.27 15.85 21.05
N ILE A 280 11.84 14.63 21.45
CA ILE A 280 10.55 14.04 21.04
C ILE A 280 9.39 14.83 21.65
N TYR A 281 9.51 15.24 22.92
CA TYR A 281 8.48 16.01 23.61
C TYR A 281 8.24 17.36 22.95
N GLU A 282 9.28 18.10 22.56
CA GLU A 282 9.16 19.37 21.87
C GLU A 282 8.52 19.25 20.49
N ILE A 283 8.82 18.19 19.74
CA ILE A 283 8.18 17.89 18.45
C ILE A 283 6.68 17.61 18.61
N LEU A 284 6.29 16.93 19.69
CA LEU A 284 4.91 16.55 19.95
C LEU A 284 4.05 17.69 20.52
N ARG A 285 4.69 18.73 21.08
CA ARG A 285 4.03 19.88 21.70
C ARG A 285 3.64 20.95 20.69
N ASN A 286 4.41 21.12 19.63
CA ASN A 286 4.21 22.07 18.53
C ASN A 286 3.36 21.44 17.41
#